data_6756fa933d0f894e95e1c9b07cdba4a9
#
_entry.id   6756fa933d0f894e95e1c9b07cdba4a9
#
_cell.length_a   1.000
_cell.length_b   1.000
_cell.length_c   1.000
_cell.angle_alpha   90.00
_cell.angle_beta   90.00
_cell.angle_gamma   90.00
#
_symmetry.space_group_name_H-M   'P 1'
#
loop_
_entity.id
_entity.type
_entity.pdbx_description
1 polymer ?
#
loop_
_entity_poly.entity_id
_entity_poly.type
_entity_poly.pdbx_seq_one_letter_code
_entity_poly.pdbx_strand_id
1 'polypeptide(L)'
;MQKKYELTNNTIVKFGRTLYQIKALFSFGVVSKGDFGGYIEKEENLSQDGNAWVYSNACVYGDARVYGDARVFDDARVYGDACVYGNARVFGNACVSDNACVSGGAWVYGNAMASDSAWISSDARVYRNTDFLLIGKIGSRASFTTFFKNRSAGITVACGCFLGTIAEFREKIKEIHGDNKHAKMYNLAADMAELQILGDKSKA
;
A
#
# COMPACT_ATOMS: atom_id res chain seq x y z
N MET A 1 16.86 20.33 -13.19
CA MET A 1 16.55 19.98 -11.79
C MET A 1 17.78 19.34 -11.17
N GLN A 2 18.07 19.65 -9.91
CA GLN A 2 19.13 18.97 -9.16
C GLN A 2 18.65 17.58 -8.77
N LYS A 3 19.42 16.53 -9.11
CA LYS A 3 19.08 15.16 -8.72
C LYS A 3 19.16 14.98 -7.19
N LYS A 4 18.16 14.37 -6.59
CA LYS A 4 18.08 14.06 -5.15
C LYS A 4 19.06 12.93 -4.79
N TYR A 5 19.19 11.95 -5.66
CA TYR A 5 20.04 10.77 -5.50
C TYR A 5 20.62 10.32 -6.83
N GLU A 6 21.58 9.45 -6.75
CA GLU A 6 22.19 8.73 -7.89
C GLU A 6 22.10 7.22 -7.67
N LEU A 7 22.12 6.48 -8.78
CA LEU A 7 22.35 5.04 -8.79
C LEU A 7 23.85 4.80 -8.68
N THR A 8 24.25 3.99 -7.72
CA THR A 8 25.66 3.64 -7.52
C THR A 8 26.06 2.41 -8.33
N ASN A 9 27.36 2.15 -8.42
CA ASN A 9 27.87 0.91 -9.01
C ASN A 9 27.73 -0.32 -8.08
N ASN A 10 27.23 -0.14 -6.84
CA ASN A 10 26.94 -1.25 -5.95
C ASN A 10 25.59 -1.86 -6.36
N THR A 11 25.66 -3.06 -6.91
CA THR A 11 24.50 -3.76 -7.48
C THR A 11 24.27 -5.10 -6.82
N ILE A 12 23.02 -5.52 -6.81
CA ILE A 12 22.61 -6.87 -6.46
C ILE A 12 21.76 -7.47 -7.59
N VAL A 13 21.88 -8.77 -7.78
CA VAL A 13 20.97 -9.51 -8.68
C VAL A 13 19.95 -10.23 -7.83
N LYS A 14 18.70 -9.77 -7.88
CA LYS A 14 17.56 -10.40 -7.20
C LYS A 14 16.37 -10.46 -8.17
N PHE A 15 15.56 -11.48 -8.03
CA PHE A 15 14.32 -11.67 -8.82
C PHE A 15 14.56 -11.64 -10.35
N GLY A 16 15.76 -12.09 -10.79
CA GLY A 16 16.16 -12.05 -12.21
C GLY A 16 16.47 -10.65 -12.75
N ARG A 17 16.67 -9.66 -11.88
CA ARG A 17 16.90 -8.25 -12.23
C ARG A 17 18.17 -7.73 -11.54
N THR A 18 18.85 -6.79 -12.18
CA THR A 18 19.93 -6.02 -11.55
C THR A 18 19.34 -4.80 -10.88
N LEU A 19 19.56 -4.69 -9.58
CA LEU A 19 19.11 -3.56 -8.77
C LEU A 19 20.32 -2.77 -8.30
N TYR A 20 20.20 -1.45 -8.30
CA TYR A 20 21.26 -0.51 -7.97
C TYR A 20 21.01 0.11 -6.60
N GLN A 21 22.01 0.13 -5.74
CA GLN A 21 21.93 0.88 -4.49
C GLN A 21 21.89 2.38 -4.79
N ILE A 22 21.03 3.11 -4.09
CA ILE A 22 20.91 4.55 -4.23
C ILE A 22 21.78 5.28 -3.20
N LYS A 23 22.25 6.51 -3.55
CA LYS A 23 23.00 7.39 -2.66
C LYS A 23 22.47 8.81 -2.74
N ALA A 24 22.21 9.42 -1.59
CA ALA A 24 21.69 10.79 -1.48
C ALA A 24 22.76 11.83 -1.90
N LEU A 25 22.39 12.76 -2.76
CA LEU A 25 23.27 13.83 -3.26
C LEU A 25 23.18 15.11 -2.43
N PHE A 26 22.09 15.31 -1.69
CA PHE A 26 21.92 16.38 -0.70
C PHE A 26 20.99 15.90 0.44
N SER A 27 20.91 16.65 1.53
CA SER A 27 20.06 16.29 2.67
C SER A 27 18.61 16.67 2.44
N PHE A 28 17.67 15.78 2.76
CA PHE A 28 16.22 16.01 2.68
C PHE A 28 15.49 15.15 3.71
N GLY A 29 14.41 15.67 4.29
CA GLY A 29 13.67 14.97 5.33
C GLY A 29 14.58 14.50 6.46
N VAL A 30 14.73 13.19 6.61
CA VAL A 30 15.62 12.55 7.62
C VAL A 30 16.85 11.89 6.97
N VAL A 31 17.07 12.11 5.69
CA VAL A 31 18.20 11.56 4.93
C VAL A 31 19.29 12.61 4.82
N SER A 32 20.53 12.26 5.14
CA SER A 32 21.69 13.14 5.03
C SER A 32 22.39 12.96 3.68
N LYS A 33 23.03 14.02 3.20
CA LYS A 33 23.90 13.93 2.02
C LYS A 33 24.96 12.83 2.21
N GLY A 34 25.02 11.94 1.23
CA GLY A 34 25.96 10.82 1.23
C GLY A 34 25.39 9.52 1.80
N ASP A 35 24.21 9.55 2.41
CA ASP A 35 23.57 8.34 2.91
C ASP A 35 23.29 7.36 1.76
N PHE A 36 23.60 6.10 2.00
CA PHE A 36 23.20 5.02 1.13
C PHE A 36 21.78 4.57 1.49
N GLY A 37 20.98 4.36 0.45
CA GLY A 37 19.64 3.79 0.57
C GLY A 37 19.60 2.31 0.23
N GLY A 38 18.39 1.83 -0.07
CA GLY A 38 18.13 0.49 -0.58
C GLY A 38 18.40 0.37 -2.08
N TYR A 39 17.68 -0.53 -2.72
CA TYR A 39 17.95 -0.95 -4.09
C TYR A 39 16.77 -0.68 -5.00
N ILE A 40 17.01 -0.06 -6.15
CA ILE A 40 16.01 0.16 -7.18
C ILE A 40 16.51 -0.32 -8.55
N GLU A 41 15.61 -0.70 -9.44
CA GLU A 41 15.99 -1.18 -10.78
C GLU A 41 16.33 -0.02 -11.72
N LYS A 42 15.59 1.08 -11.62
CA LYS A 42 15.70 2.25 -12.49
C LYS A 42 15.27 3.53 -11.76
N GLU A 43 15.67 4.70 -12.29
CA GLU A 43 15.36 6.00 -11.64
C GLU A 43 13.86 6.25 -11.49
N GLU A 44 13.01 5.74 -12.38
CA GLU A 44 11.56 5.90 -12.33
C GLU A 44 10.91 5.23 -11.11
N ASN A 45 11.60 4.29 -10.46
CA ASN A 45 11.09 3.60 -9.28
C ASN A 45 11.02 4.50 -8.04
N LEU A 46 11.81 5.56 -7.97
CA LEU A 46 11.83 6.49 -6.84
C LEU A 46 11.83 7.93 -7.35
N SER A 47 10.86 8.72 -6.90
CA SER A 47 10.79 10.14 -7.30
C SER A 47 12.03 10.92 -6.88
N GLN A 48 12.50 11.78 -7.76
CA GLN A 48 13.54 12.78 -7.48
C GLN A 48 13.00 13.95 -6.64
N ASP A 49 11.67 14.10 -6.56
CA ASP A 49 10.99 15.13 -5.78
C ASP A 49 10.51 14.58 -4.43
N GLY A 50 10.28 15.47 -3.46
CA GLY A 50 9.77 15.12 -2.13
C GLY A 50 10.79 14.38 -1.26
N ASN A 51 10.30 13.77 -0.16
CA ASN A 51 11.16 13.10 0.82
C ASN A 51 11.07 11.57 0.75
N ALA A 52 10.45 11.02 -0.31
CA ALA A 52 10.38 9.57 -0.47
C ALA A 52 11.77 8.94 -0.50
N TRP A 53 11.93 7.81 0.21
CA TRP A 53 13.21 7.11 0.27
C TRP A 53 13.04 5.60 0.45
N VAL A 54 13.95 4.87 -0.15
CA VAL A 54 14.13 3.42 0.02
C VAL A 54 15.35 3.19 0.88
N TYR A 55 15.23 2.43 1.95
CA TYR A 55 16.28 2.21 2.95
C TYR A 55 16.73 0.74 3.00
N SER A 56 17.87 0.51 3.61
CA SER A 56 18.36 -0.84 3.98
C SER A 56 18.36 -1.81 2.81
N ASN A 57 17.75 -2.97 2.96
CA ASN A 57 17.69 -4.02 1.94
C ASN A 57 16.42 -3.95 1.07
N ALA A 58 15.59 -2.93 1.29
CA ALA A 58 14.34 -2.79 0.54
C ALA A 58 14.61 -2.68 -0.96
N CYS A 59 13.73 -3.29 -1.74
CA CYS A 59 13.85 -3.38 -3.19
C CYS A 59 12.61 -2.80 -3.88
N VAL A 60 12.82 -1.91 -4.86
CA VAL A 60 11.76 -1.39 -5.72
C VAL A 60 12.12 -1.67 -7.17
N TYR A 61 11.25 -2.36 -7.92
CA TYR A 61 11.55 -2.78 -9.28
C TYR A 61 10.30 -2.93 -10.16
N GLY A 62 10.50 -3.21 -11.44
CA GLY A 62 9.43 -3.19 -12.43
C GLY A 62 8.99 -1.76 -12.72
N ASP A 63 7.71 -1.54 -12.87
CA ASP A 63 7.10 -0.23 -13.09
C ASP A 63 6.58 0.41 -11.79
N ALA A 64 6.95 -0.17 -10.65
CA ALA A 64 6.57 0.34 -9.33
C ALA A 64 7.14 1.73 -9.07
N ARG A 65 6.38 2.56 -8.36
CA ARG A 65 6.71 3.96 -8.07
C ARG A 65 6.59 4.29 -6.60
N VAL A 66 7.61 4.92 -6.05
CA VAL A 66 7.64 5.43 -4.67
C VAL A 66 7.84 6.95 -4.72
N TYR A 67 6.91 7.73 -4.16
CA TYR A 67 6.95 9.19 -4.24
C TYR A 67 6.28 9.89 -3.04
N GLY A 68 6.32 11.24 -3.02
CA GLY A 68 5.85 12.04 -1.88
C GLY A 68 6.81 11.94 -0.69
N ASP A 69 6.31 11.52 0.46
CA ASP A 69 7.07 11.29 1.69
C ASP A 69 7.10 9.79 2.10
N ALA A 70 6.81 8.91 1.14
CA ALA A 70 6.73 7.48 1.36
C ALA A 70 8.08 6.87 1.75
N ARG A 71 8.04 5.86 2.61
CA ARG A 71 9.24 5.15 3.08
C ARG A 71 9.10 3.65 2.90
N VAL A 72 10.09 3.06 2.25
CA VAL A 72 10.19 1.61 2.06
C VAL A 72 11.48 1.16 2.73
N PHE A 73 11.43 0.24 3.70
CA PHE A 73 12.61 -0.11 4.48
C PHE A 73 12.63 -1.57 4.94
N ASP A 74 13.70 -1.99 5.62
CA ASP A 74 14.02 -3.36 5.97
C ASP A 74 14.18 -4.25 4.73
N ASP A 75 13.45 -5.37 4.65
CA ASP A 75 13.46 -6.31 3.52
C ASP A 75 12.20 -6.18 2.63
N ALA A 76 11.51 -5.04 2.73
CA ALA A 76 10.28 -4.81 1.99
C ALA A 76 10.50 -4.76 0.47
N ARG A 77 9.48 -5.18 -0.27
CA ARG A 77 9.49 -5.23 -1.73
C ARG A 77 8.31 -4.49 -2.32
N VAL A 78 8.58 -3.63 -3.30
CA VAL A 78 7.54 -2.94 -4.09
C VAL A 78 7.83 -3.20 -5.56
N TYR A 79 6.89 -3.82 -6.29
CA TYR A 79 7.15 -4.23 -7.68
C TYR A 79 5.87 -4.31 -8.53
N GLY A 80 6.01 -4.69 -9.81
CA GLY A 80 4.91 -4.62 -10.77
C GLY A 80 4.59 -3.18 -11.11
N ASP A 81 3.33 -2.81 -11.15
CA ASP A 81 2.82 -1.44 -11.36
C ASP A 81 2.41 -0.76 -10.04
N ALA A 82 2.90 -1.26 -8.89
CA ALA A 82 2.51 -0.80 -7.58
C ALA A 82 2.91 0.65 -7.30
N CYS A 83 2.07 1.37 -6.55
CA CYS A 83 2.33 2.74 -6.14
C CYS A 83 2.36 2.88 -4.62
N VAL A 84 3.44 3.49 -4.08
CA VAL A 84 3.55 3.82 -2.65
C VAL A 84 3.81 5.31 -2.52
N TYR A 85 2.90 6.05 -1.90
CA TYR A 85 2.99 7.52 -1.88
C TYR A 85 2.36 8.16 -0.64
N GLY A 86 2.43 9.51 -0.57
CA GLY A 86 2.02 10.26 0.61
C GLY A 86 2.99 9.96 1.77
N ASN A 87 2.48 9.73 2.96
CA ASN A 87 3.25 9.36 4.15
C ASN A 87 3.26 7.84 4.41
N ALA A 88 2.99 7.04 3.39
CA ALA A 88 2.90 5.59 3.50
C ALA A 88 4.23 4.95 3.92
N ARG A 89 4.14 3.84 4.65
CA ARG A 89 5.29 3.06 5.09
C ARG A 89 5.11 1.59 4.73
N VAL A 90 6.12 1.03 4.06
CA VAL A 90 6.18 -0.40 3.72
C VAL A 90 7.46 -0.96 4.32
N PHE A 91 7.37 -1.93 5.23
CA PHE A 91 8.54 -2.40 5.96
C PHE A 91 8.43 -3.85 6.48
N GLY A 92 9.51 -4.35 7.09
CA GLY A 92 9.64 -5.76 7.43
C GLY A 92 9.83 -6.59 6.16
N ASN A 93 9.13 -7.70 6.05
CA ASN A 93 9.11 -8.56 4.85
C ASN A 93 7.90 -8.28 3.94
N ALA A 94 7.27 -7.12 4.10
CA ALA A 94 6.05 -6.79 3.36
C ALA A 94 6.28 -6.70 1.85
N CYS A 95 5.27 -7.10 1.08
CA CYS A 95 5.25 -6.98 -0.37
C CYS A 95 4.09 -6.11 -0.82
N VAL A 96 4.37 -5.19 -1.75
CA VAL A 96 3.33 -4.44 -2.47
C VAL A 96 3.57 -4.67 -3.97
N SER A 97 2.59 -5.22 -4.67
CA SER A 97 2.79 -5.66 -6.05
C SER A 97 1.58 -5.43 -6.96
N ASP A 98 1.74 -5.80 -8.20
CA ASP A 98 0.74 -5.67 -9.26
C ASP A 98 0.27 -4.21 -9.39
N ASN A 99 -1.03 -3.93 -9.35
CA ASN A 99 -1.59 -2.58 -9.40
C ASN A 99 -1.95 -2.02 -8.00
N ALA A 100 -1.39 -2.58 -6.93
CA ALA A 100 -1.73 -2.15 -5.59
C ALA A 100 -1.24 -0.73 -5.29
N CYS A 101 -2.08 0.04 -4.60
CA CYS A 101 -1.76 1.38 -4.14
C CYS A 101 -1.73 1.44 -2.61
N VAL A 102 -0.61 1.95 -2.06
CA VAL A 102 -0.47 2.22 -0.62
C VAL A 102 -0.21 3.71 -0.43
N SER A 103 -1.08 4.41 0.29
CA SER A 103 -1.03 5.87 0.36
C SER A 103 -1.44 6.44 1.71
N GLY A 104 -1.50 7.77 1.80
CA GLY A 104 -1.87 8.45 3.05
C GLY A 104 -0.85 8.16 4.15
N GLY A 105 -1.32 7.84 5.34
CA GLY A 105 -0.51 7.41 6.49
C GLY A 105 -0.51 5.89 6.70
N ALA A 106 -0.82 5.11 5.67
CA ALA A 106 -0.95 3.66 5.74
C ALA A 106 0.40 2.96 6.02
N TRP A 107 0.34 1.90 6.80
CA TRP A 107 1.48 1.02 7.07
C TRP A 107 1.15 -0.39 6.59
N VAL A 108 2.01 -0.92 5.72
CA VAL A 108 2.00 -2.32 5.29
C VAL A 108 3.31 -2.93 5.77
N TYR A 109 3.24 -3.91 6.68
CA TYR A 109 4.43 -4.38 7.39
C TYR A 109 4.32 -5.85 7.82
N GLY A 110 5.36 -6.34 8.51
CA GLY A 110 5.43 -7.75 8.87
C GLY A 110 5.59 -8.63 7.63
N ASN A 111 4.68 -9.58 7.42
CA ASN A 111 4.66 -10.45 6.25
C ASN A 111 3.43 -10.18 5.35
N ALA A 112 2.84 -8.98 5.43
CA ALA A 112 1.68 -8.63 4.63
C ALA A 112 2.01 -8.55 3.15
N MET A 113 1.09 -9.02 2.31
CA MET A 113 1.19 -8.95 0.85
C MET A 113 -0.02 -8.19 0.31
N ALA A 114 0.18 -6.94 -0.12
CA ALA A 114 -0.82 -6.15 -0.83
C ALA A 114 -0.61 -6.30 -2.33
N SER A 115 -1.56 -6.87 -3.03
CA SER A 115 -1.46 -7.19 -4.46
C SER A 115 -2.74 -6.86 -5.24
N ASP A 116 -2.76 -7.22 -6.49
CA ASP A 116 -3.86 -7.00 -7.42
C ASP A 116 -4.22 -5.51 -7.55
N SER A 117 -5.46 -5.16 -7.28
CA SER A 117 -5.96 -3.78 -7.30
C SER A 117 -6.29 -3.26 -5.89
N ALA A 118 -5.59 -3.76 -4.87
CA ALA A 118 -5.81 -3.32 -3.50
C ALA A 118 -5.46 -1.84 -3.32
N TRP A 119 -6.36 -1.09 -2.73
CA TRP A 119 -6.13 0.30 -2.36
C TRP A 119 -6.13 0.46 -0.84
N ILE A 120 -4.95 0.55 -0.26
CA ILE A 120 -4.72 0.66 1.18
C ILE A 120 -4.29 2.10 1.48
N SER A 121 -5.09 2.82 2.24
CA SER A 121 -4.87 4.26 2.43
C SER A 121 -5.25 4.74 3.84
N SER A 122 -5.30 6.06 4.04
CA SER A 122 -5.66 6.69 5.30
C SER A 122 -4.71 6.27 6.43
N ASP A 123 -5.23 5.71 7.51
CA ASP A 123 -4.49 5.26 8.70
C ASP A 123 -4.39 3.73 8.80
N ALA A 124 -4.44 3.03 7.67
CA ALA A 124 -4.39 1.58 7.59
C ALA A 124 -3.18 0.98 8.33
N ARG A 125 -3.40 -0.19 8.95
CA ARG A 125 -2.38 -0.99 9.64
C ARG A 125 -2.50 -2.44 9.22
N VAL A 126 -1.81 -2.80 8.15
CA VAL A 126 -1.84 -4.14 7.55
C VAL A 126 -0.55 -4.86 7.91
N TYR A 127 -0.64 -5.78 8.86
CA TYR A 127 0.48 -6.59 9.36
C TYR A 127 0.46 -8.01 8.77
N ARG A 128 -0.73 -8.55 8.50
CA ARG A 128 -0.97 -9.88 7.95
C ARG A 128 -1.90 -9.80 6.76
N ASN A 129 -1.90 -10.82 5.92
CA ASN A 129 -2.83 -10.93 4.79
C ASN A 129 -4.30 -10.92 5.22
N THR A 130 -4.59 -11.34 6.46
CA THR A 130 -5.93 -11.30 7.05
C THR A 130 -6.36 -9.91 7.55
N ASP A 131 -5.47 -8.93 7.61
CA ASP A 131 -5.78 -7.56 8.04
C ASP A 131 -6.40 -6.69 6.93
N PHE A 132 -6.56 -7.26 5.74
CA PHE A 132 -7.32 -6.64 4.66
C PHE A 132 -8.06 -7.69 3.82
N LEU A 133 -9.11 -7.26 3.12
CA LEU A 133 -9.87 -8.06 2.18
C LEU A 133 -10.09 -7.24 0.92
N LEU A 134 -9.66 -7.78 -0.22
CA LEU A 134 -9.97 -7.25 -1.53
C LEU A 134 -11.07 -8.09 -2.16
N ILE A 135 -12.18 -7.45 -2.52
CA ILE A 135 -13.26 -8.10 -3.28
C ILE A 135 -13.35 -7.43 -4.64
N GLY A 136 -13.19 -8.22 -5.67
CA GLY A 136 -13.16 -7.75 -7.03
C GLY A 136 -14.51 -7.77 -7.72
N LYS A 137 -14.70 -6.74 -8.55
CA LYS A 137 -15.77 -6.52 -9.52
C LYS A 137 -17.18 -6.79 -9.00
N ILE A 138 -17.51 -6.15 -7.87
CA ILE A 138 -18.85 -6.16 -7.30
C ILE A 138 -19.54 -4.79 -7.48
N GLY A 139 -20.84 -4.79 -7.18
CA GLY A 139 -21.68 -3.58 -7.15
C GLY A 139 -22.04 -3.04 -8.53
N SER A 140 -22.57 -1.82 -8.56
CA SER A 140 -23.10 -1.19 -9.78
C SER A 140 -22.04 -0.82 -10.80
N ARG A 141 -20.80 -0.58 -10.35
CA ARG A 141 -19.65 -0.20 -11.20
C ARG A 141 -18.76 -1.36 -11.58
N ALA A 142 -19.07 -2.59 -11.13
CA ALA A 142 -18.21 -3.77 -11.30
C ALA A 142 -16.74 -3.47 -10.94
N SER A 143 -16.50 -2.78 -9.81
CA SER A 143 -15.19 -2.32 -9.37
C SER A 143 -14.69 -3.09 -8.15
N PHE A 144 -13.43 -2.90 -7.83
CA PHE A 144 -12.83 -3.47 -6.62
C PHE A 144 -13.21 -2.67 -5.38
N THR A 145 -13.36 -3.38 -4.27
CA THR A 145 -13.57 -2.81 -2.93
C THR A 145 -12.54 -3.39 -1.99
N THR A 146 -11.76 -2.54 -1.32
CA THR A 146 -10.75 -2.94 -0.33
C THR A 146 -11.24 -2.57 1.06
N PHE A 147 -11.28 -3.56 1.93
CA PHE A 147 -11.51 -3.42 3.36
C PHE A 147 -10.18 -3.62 4.06
N PHE A 148 -9.81 -2.76 5.00
CA PHE A 148 -8.54 -2.91 5.70
C PHE A 148 -8.62 -2.47 7.16
N LYS A 149 -7.83 -3.11 8.00
CA LYS A 149 -7.70 -2.76 9.41
C LYS A 149 -7.07 -1.39 9.54
N ASN A 150 -7.68 -0.53 10.36
CA ASN A 150 -7.17 0.80 10.66
C ASN A 150 -6.44 0.86 12.01
N ARG A 151 -5.85 2.02 12.30
CA ARG A 151 -5.09 2.26 13.54
C ARG A 151 -5.92 2.04 14.81
N SER A 152 -7.22 2.28 14.77
CA SER A 152 -8.15 2.12 15.89
C SER A 152 -8.68 0.69 16.02
N ALA A 153 -8.08 -0.28 15.32
CA ALA A 153 -8.50 -1.68 15.25
C ALA A 153 -9.91 -1.90 14.65
N GLY A 154 -10.48 -0.89 14.01
CA GLY A 154 -11.69 -0.98 13.20
C GLY A 154 -11.38 -1.30 11.73
N ILE A 155 -12.41 -1.23 10.89
CA ILE A 155 -12.29 -1.44 9.44
C ILE A 155 -12.56 -0.11 8.71
N THR A 156 -11.65 0.25 7.80
CA THR A 156 -11.85 1.28 6.79
C THR A 156 -12.10 0.62 5.45
N VAL A 157 -12.97 1.21 4.65
CA VAL A 157 -13.39 0.71 3.33
C VAL A 157 -12.99 1.73 2.26
N ALA A 158 -12.31 1.26 1.22
CA ALA A 158 -12.06 2.00 -0.01
C ALA A 158 -12.86 1.36 -1.15
N CYS A 159 -13.80 2.12 -1.75
CA CYS A 159 -14.67 1.65 -2.83
C CYS A 159 -14.94 2.78 -3.81
N GLY A 160 -14.26 2.78 -4.94
CA GLY A 160 -14.29 3.89 -5.89
C GLY A 160 -13.83 5.20 -5.24
N CYS A 161 -14.70 6.20 -5.17
CA CYS A 161 -14.41 7.47 -4.49
C CYS A 161 -14.79 7.47 -3.00
N PHE A 162 -15.38 6.38 -2.47
CA PHE A 162 -15.70 6.27 -1.06
C PHE A 162 -14.47 5.82 -0.26
N LEU A 163 -14.21 6.53 0.82
CA LEU A 163 -13.23 6.17 1.84
C LEU A 163 -13.82 6.52 3.21
N GLY A 164 -14.04 5.52 4.05
CA GLY A 164 -14.67 5.71 5.36
C GLY A 164 -14.73 4.42 6.17
N THR A 165 -15.36 4.48 7.33
CA THR A 165 -15.59 3.32 8.20
C THR A 165 -16.59 2.34 7.56
N ILE A 166 -16.58 1.10 8.03
CA ILE A 166 -17.54 0.10 7.56
C ILE A 166 -19.00 0.47 7.91
N ALA A 167 -19.21 1.21 9.00
CA ALA A 167 -20.55 1.71 9.37
C ALA A 167 -21.04 2.75 8.37
N GLU A 168 -20.21 3.78 8.07
CA GLU A 168 -20.52 4.79 7.05
C GLU A 168 -20.70 4.16 5.66
N PHE A 169 -19.93 3.11 5.35
CA PHE A 169 -20.11 2.37 4.10
C PHE A 169 -21.49 1.73 4.00
N ARG A 170 -21.97 1.08 5.05
CA ARG A 170 -23.33 0.48 5.09
C ARG A 170 -24.42 1.52 4.96
N GLU A 171 -24.27 2.68 5.62
CA GLU A 171 -25.21 3.80 5.48
C GLU A 171 -25.23 4.31 4.03
N LYS A 172 -24.06 4.49 3.43
CA LYS A 172 -23.95 4.95 2.03
C LYS A 172 -24.52 3.96 1.02
N ILE A 173 -24.36 2.66 1.27
CA ILE A 173 -24.98 1.60 0.47
C ILE A 173 -26.50 1.71 0.54
N LYS A 174 -27.07 1.88 1.74
CA LYS A 174 -28.52 2.02 1.93
C LYS A 174 -29.06 3.26 1.24
N GLU A 175 -28.36 4.39 1.36
CA GLU A 175 -28.74 5.66 0.70
C GLU A 175 -28.80 5.52 -0.83
N ILE A 176 -27.77 4.89 -1.45
CA ILE A 176 -27.62 4.85 -2.91
C ILE A 176 -28.38 3.69 -3.54
N HIS A 177 -28.42 2.55 -2.89
CA HIS A 177 -28.89 1.28 -3.46
C HIS A 177 -30.14 0.72 -2.81
N GLY A 178 -30.58 1.26 -1.65
CA GLY A 178 -31.71 0.72 -0.90
C GLY A 178 -31.50 -0.75 -0.56
N ASP A 179 -32.41 -1.60 -1.03
CA ASP A 179 -32.38 -3.05 -0.79
C ASP A 179 -32.15 -3.88 -2.07
N ASN A 180 -31.64 -3.25 -3.13
CA ASN A 180 -31.42 -3.92 -4.40
C ASN A 180 -30.27 -4.94 -4.33
N LYS A 181 -30.01 -5.65 -5.45
CA LYS A 181 -28.94 -6.66 -5.53
C LYS A 181 -27.55 -6.12 -5.20
N HIS A 182 -27.27 -4.85 -5.54
CA HIS A 182 -25.97 -4.24 -5.29
C HIS A 182 -25.75 -3.97 -3.80
N ALA A 183 -26.82 -3.50 -3.11
CA ALA A 183 -26.80 -3.34 -1.66
C ALA A 183 -26.51 -4.69 -0.95
N LYS A 184 -27.19 -5.76 -1.39
CA LYS A 184 -26.97 -7.11 -0.84
C LYS A 184 -25.52 -7.57 -1.05
N MET A 185 -24.95 -7.38 -2.25
CA MET A 185 -23.58 -7.76 -2.55
C MET A 185 -22.56 -7.01 -1.68
N TYR A 186 -22.71 -5.69 -1.54
CA TYR A 186 -21.81 -4.88 -0.71
C TYR A 186 -21.92 -5.22 0.78
N ASN A 187 -23.12 -5.49 1.28
CA ASN A 187 -23.33 -5.89 2.68
C ASN A 187 -22.71 -7.26 2.97
N LEU A 188 -22.87 -8.25 2.08
CA LEU A 188 -22.19 -9.54 2.22
C LEU A 188 -20.66 -9.38 2.21
N ALA A 189 -20.13 -8.51 1.34
CA ALA A 189 -18.70 -8.20 1.32
C ALA A 189 -18.24 -7.58 2.66
N ALA A 190 -19.02 -6.69 3.23
CA ALA A 190 -18.74 -6.08 4.53
C ALA A 190 -18.80 -7.11 5.66
N ASP A 191 -19.78 -8.05 5.65
CA ASP A 191 -19.87 -9.13 6.63
C ASP A 191 -18.64 -10.06 6.58
N MET A 192 -18.20 -10.41 5.36
CA MET A 192 -16.96 -11.18 5.15
C MET A 192 -15.74 -10.45 5.70
N ALA A 193 -15.64 -9.14 5.47
CA ALA A 193 -14.54 -8.33 5.96
C ALA A 193 -14.51 -8.24 7.49
N GLU A 194 -15.67 -8.09 8.14
CA GLU A 194 -15.78 -8.11 9.61
C GLU A 194 -15.33 -9.46 10.16
N LEU A 195 -15.79 -10.56 9.57
CA LEU A 195 -15.39 -11.89 10.00
C LEU A 195 -13.89 -12.15 9.83
N GLN A 196 -13.31 -11.78 8.70
CA GLN A 196 -11.89 -12.01 8.43
C GLN A 196 -10.98 -11.11 9.26
N ILE A 197 -11.26 -9.80 9.31
CA ILE A 197 -10.35 -8.78 9.89
C ILE A 197 -10.52 -8.71 11.41
N LEU A 198 -11.74 -8.78 11.92
CA LEU A 198 -12.04 -8.65 13.35
C LEU A 198 -12.23 -10.00 14.06
N GLY A 199 -12.47 -11.06 13.30
CA GLY A 199 -12.79 -12.38 13.83
C GLY A 199 -14.26 -12.56 14.17
N ASP A 200 -14.59 -13.77 14.60
CA ASP A 200 -15.96 -14.12 14.99
C ASP A 200 -16.31 -13.51 16.36
N LYS A 201 -17.15 -12.50 16.36
CA LYS A 201 -17.64 -11.84 17.59
C LYS A 201 -18.59 -12.72 18.41
N SER A 202 -19.04 -13.87 17.88
CA SER A 202 -19.93 -14.77 18.59
C SER A 202 -19.23 -15.62 19.65
N LYS A 203 -17.91 -15.53 19.77
CA LYS A 203 -17.07 -16.29 20.70
C LYS A 203 -16.47 -15.45 21.84
N ALA A 204 -16.93 -14.21 22.02
CA ALA A 204 -16.50 -13.32 23.09
C ALA A 204 -17.51 -13.22 24.21
#